data_99dacb791a314b9ff25ec229673ff68b
#
_entry.id   99dacb791a314b9ff25ec229673ff68b
#
_cell.length_a   1.000
_cell.length_b   1.000
_cell.length_c   1.000
_cell.angle_alpha   90.00
_cell.angle_beta   90.00
_cell.angle_gamma   90.00
#
_symmetry.space_group_name_H-M   'P 1'
#
loop_
_entity.id
_entity.type
_entity.pdbx_description
1 polymer ?
#
loop_
_entity_poly.entity_id
_entity_poly.type
_entity_poly.pdbx_seq_one_letter_code
_entity_poly.pdbx_strand_id
1 'polypeptide(L)'
;MLYAAVDLGGSSGRVTIGQLKDEKILLTEVHRFKHEPIQTKDGLFWDWQFLVEQVITGLKAATKLGRIHSVGIDSWAVDYGLIDKSGAVISQPYCYRDARTDGVMAKLKEELGVDYIYSKTGIQFIFFNTMYQLFIEKESTAYKNADKFLMVPDLLNYLLCGSISTEITNASTTQLLNVHTRDWDWQIIDKLGIKKDIFPKINKPKQEMGVITGHGELDGIKVISVGSHDTASAVAGTPLPESGDAAYISSGTWSLVGLELKAPVTDQKAMDFNITNEMGVEDRIRFIKNVAGMWLLEESLDYWAQSGQNYTAAQLAQEAALLPKGAVIDANDPRFEKPGAMPERIATLCKESNQIIPQTPAEYARCIFDSLAHAYAKVIAQLQEASAVNINSINIVGGGSANKLLNQLTANATGKTVYTGPIEATVLGSIITQMQAAGEVASLEIGRSLIKASTAQEVYKPQ
;
A
#
# COMPACT_ATOMS: atom_id res chain seq x y z
N MET A 1 -21.64 15.52 -7.08
CA MET A 1 -21.90 14.85 -5.79
C MET A 1 -20.69 14.99 -4.88
N LEU A 2 -20.83 14.81 -3.53
CA LEU A 2 -19.68 14.77 -2.60
C LEU A 2 -19.39 13.30 -2.25
N TYR A 3 -18.11 12.91 -2.36
CA TYR A 3 -17.63 11.57 -2.07
C TYR A 3 -16.58 11.64 -0.98
N ALA A 4 -16.71 10.81 0.07
CA ALA A 4 -15.71 10.72 1.12
C ALA A 4 -14.74 9.58 0.85
N ALA A 5 -13.45 9.85 0.89
CA ALA A 5 -12.39 8.84 0.88
C ALA A 5 -11.73 8.79 2.25
N VAL A 6 -11.71 7.61 2.85
CA VAL A 6 -10.94 7.29 4.06
C VAL A 6 -9.71 6.53 3.61
N ASP A 7 -8.54 7.15 3.78
CA ASP A 7 -7.24 6.60 3.40
C ASP A 7 -6.39 6.39 4.65
N LEU A 8 -6.13 5.12 4.99
CA LEU A 8 -5.33 4.71 6.13
C LEU A 8 -3.98 4.15 5.65
N GLY A 9 -2.94 4.95 5.73
CA GLY A 9 -1.58 4.47 5.52
C GLY A 9 -0.96 3.86 6.77
N GLY A 10 0.26 3.34 6.69
CA GLY A 10 0.94 2.65 7.79
C GLY A 10 1.35 3.53 8.99
N SER A 11 1.25 4.87 8.90
CA SER A 11 1.63 5.80 9.98
C SER A 11 0.67 6.98 10.15
N SER A 12 -0.27 7.15 9.23
CA SER A 12 -1.24 8.24 9.30
C SER A 12 -2.52 7.88 8.55
N GLY A 13 -3.64 8.48 8.96
CA GLY A 13 -4.90 8.37 8.27
C GLY A 13 -5.48 9.74 7.93
N ARG A 14 -6.38 9.77 6.96
CA ARG A 14 -7.08 10.98 6.55
C ARG A 14 -8.46 10.71 6.01
N VAL A 15 -9.32 11.71 6.10
CA VAL A 15 -10.61 11.74 5.42
C VAL A 15 -10.63 12.94 4.50
N THR A 16 -10.92 12.70 3.23
CA THR A 16 -10.91 13.72 2.18
C THR A 16 -12.21 13.65 1.40
N ILE A 17 -12.80 14.81 1.10
CA ILE A 17 -13.96 14.93 0.23
C ILE A 17 -13.48 15.22 -1.18
N GLY A 18 -14.02 14.45 -2.14
CA GLY A 18 -13.85 14.69 -3.57
C GLY A 18 -15.17 15.07 -4.24
N GLN A 19 -15.10 15.96 -5.22
CA GLN A 19 -16.22 16.29 -6.09
C GLN A 19 -15.74 16.60 -7.49
N LEU A 20 -16.56 16.24 -8.49
CA LEU A 20 -16.36 16.68 -9.88
C LEU A 20 -17.04 18.03 -10.09
N LYS A 21 -16.28 19.03 -10.50
CA LYS A 21 -16.76 20.35 -10.85
C LYS A 21 -15.94 20.92 -12.00
N ASP A 22 -16.59 21.43 -13.04
CA ASP A 22 -15.97 22.04 -14.20
C ASP A 22 -14.87 21.13 -14.83
N GLU A 23 -15.19 19.83 -15.00
CA GLU A 23 -14.29 18.77 -15.50
C GLU A 23 -13.01 18.57 -14.69
N LYS A 24 -13.01 19.00 -13.42
CA LYS A 24 -11.90 18.82 -12.48
C LYS A 24 -12.37 18.14 -11.20
N ILE A 25 -11.54 17.28 -10.68
CA ILE A 25 -11.75 16.69 -9.35
C ILE A 25 -11.15 17.63 -8.32
N LEU A 26 -12.00 18.17 -7.46
CA LEU A 26 -11.59 19.03 -6.35
C LEU A 26 -11.55 18.18 -5.08
N LEU A 27 -10.44 18.29 -4.34
CA LEU A 27 -10.24 17.60 -3.06
C LEU A 27 -10.27 18.60 -1.91
N THR A 28 -10.91 18.22 -0.80
CA THR A 28 -10.91 18.96 0.47
C THR A 28 -10.62 17.97 1.59
N GLU A 29 -9.41 18.01 2.14
CA GLU A 29 -9.08 17.24 3.34
C GLU A 29 -9.83 17.83 4.54
N VAL A 30 -10.58 16.99 5.25
CA VAL A 30 -11.40 17.41 6.38
C VAL A 30 -10.90 16.87 7.72
N HIS A 31 -10.06 15.84 7.67
CA HIS A 31 -9.44 15.29 8.87
C HIS A 31 -8.13 14.56 8.52
N ARG A 32 -7.12 14.74 9.36
CA ARG A 32 -5.85 14.03 9.29
C ARG A 32 -5.37 13.69 10.70
N PHE A 33 -4.82 12.50 10.87
CA PHE A 33 -4.28 12.05 12.14
C PHE A 33 -3.07 11.16 11.94
N LYS A 34 -2.16 11.12 12.91
CA LYS A 34 -1.09 10.16 13.01
C LYS A 34 -1.53 8.99 13.88
N HIS A 35 -1.03 7.83 13.60
CA HIS A 35 -1.21 6.65 14.44
C HIS A 35 0.05 5.79 14.46
N GLU A 36 0.20 5.06 15.53
CA GLU A 36 1.32 4.13 15.75
C GLU A 36 0.77 2.83 16.33
N PRO A 37 1.42 1.71 16.06
CA PRO A 37 1.05 0.46 16.71
C PRO A 37 1.40 0.50 18.20
N ILE A 38 0.64 -0.24 19.01
CA ILE A 38 0.81 -0.33 20.46
C ILE A 38 1.48 -1.65 20.80
N GLN A 39 2.62 -1.60 21.49
CA GLN A 39 3.28 -2.78 22.05
C GLN A 39 2.57 -3.19 23.34
N THR A 40 2.11 -4.43 23.40
CA THR A 40 1.54 -5.06 24.58
C THR A 40 2.37 -6.29 24.98
N LYS A 41 2.00 -6.95 26.08
CA LYS A 41 2.59 -8.25 26.44
C LYS A 41 2.26 -9.38 25.46
N ASP A 42 1.18 -9.24 24.69
CA ASP A 42 0.64 -10.25 23.78
C ASP A 42 1.06 -10.00 22.31
N GLY A 43 1.77 -8.91 22.02
CA GLY A 43 2.26 -8.56 20.69
C GLY A 43 2.15 -7.08 20.34
N LEU A 44 2.42 -6.78 19.09
CA LEU A 44 2.32 -5.45 18.52
C LEU A 44 0.99 -5.33 17.75
N PHE A 45 0.12 -4.42 18.20
CA PHE A 45 -1.22 -4.24 17.66
C PHE A 45 -1.42 -2.85 17.08
N TRP A 46 -2.29 -2.71 16.11
CA TRP A 46 -2.85 -1.42 15.77
C TRP A 46 -3.78 -0.93 16.88
N ASP A 47 -3.76 0.38 17.19
CA ASP A 47 -4.76 0.98 18.10
C ASP A 47 -6.11 1.03 17.39
N TRP A 48 -6.79 -0.11 17.37
CA TRP A 48 -8.02 -0.28 16.60
C TRP A 48 -9.13 0.66 17.03
N GLN A 49 -9.29 0.86 18.34
CA GLN A 49 -10.30 1.77 18.87
C GLN A 49 -10.02 3.21 18.41
N PHE A 50 -8.79 3.67 18.55
CA PHE A 50 -8.38 5.00 18.07
C PHE A 50 -8.63 5.15 16.57
N LEU A 51 -8.25 4.17 15.74
CA LEU A 51 -8.48 4.22 14.29
C LEU A 51 -9.96 4.37 13.94
N VAL A 52 -10.83 3.58 14.56
CA VAL A 52 -12.28 3.66 14.37
C VAL A 52 -12.82 5.03 14.77
N GLU A 53 -12.42 5.56 15.94
CA GLU A 53 -12.84 6.87 16.44
C GLU A 53 -12.40 8.00 15.49
N GLN A 54 -11.18 7.93 14.93
CA GLN A 54 -10.67 8.92 13.99
C GLN A 54 -11.41 8.87 12.66
N VAL A 55 -11.72 7.68 12.14
CA VAL A 55 -12.54 7.52 10.92
C VAL A 55 -13.92 8.13 11.11
N ILE A 56 -14.62 7.81 12.21
CA ILE A 56 -15.94 8.38 12.51
C ILE A 56 -15.87 9.89 12.66
N THR A 57 -14.84 10.42 13.35
CA THR A 57 -14.62 11.85 13.52
C THR A 57 -14.44 12.55 12.18
N GLY A 58 -13.64 11.99 11.31
CA GLY A 58 -13.39 12.52 9.96
C GLY A 58 -14.65 12.50 9.08
N LEU A 59 -15.42 11.40 9.12
CA LEU A 59 -16.68 11.31 8.38
C LEU A 59 -17.71 12.32 8.89
N LYS A 60 -17.82 12.56 10.21
CA LYS A 60 -18.65 13.62 10.77
C LYS A 60 -18.17 15.02 10.37
N ALA A 61 -16.86 15.24 10.28
CA ALA A 61 -16.33 16.49 9.74
C ALA A 61 -16.72 16.70 8.27
N ALA A 62 -16.75 15.62 7.50
CA ALA A 62 -17.14 15.64 6.09
C ALA A 62 -18.62 16.09 5.89
N THR A 63 -19.56 15.68 6.76
CA THR A 63 -20.96 16.04 6.64
C THR A 63 -21.21 17.55 6.77
N LYS A 64 -20.29 18.29 7.40
CA LYS A 64 -20.37 19.75 7.52
C LYS A 64 -20.21 20.48 6.18
N LEU A 65 -19.61 19.83 5.17
CA LEU A 65 -19.47 20.39 3.82
C LEU A 65 -20.73 20.20 2.97
N GLY A 66 -21.64 19.32 3.37
CA GLY A 66 -22.88 19.01 2.66
C GLY A 66 -23.23 17.52 2.71
N ARG A 67 -24.24 17.17 1.93
CA ARG A 67 -24.71 15.77 1.85
C ARG A 67 -23.69 14.90 1.15
N ILE A 68 -23.12 13.95 1.87
CA ILE A 68 -22.20 12.94 1.33
C ILE A 68 -23.00 11.88 0.57
N HIS A 69 -22.59 11.61 -0.67
CA HIS A 69 -23.21 10.57 -1.50
C HIS A 69 -22.76 9.17 -1.09
N SER A 70 -21.47 8.99 -0.93
CA SER A 70 -20.87 7.72 -0.51
C SER A 70 -19.53 7.90 0.19
N VAL A 71 -19.11 6.82 0.87
CA VAL A 71 -17.78 6.67 1.45
C VAL A 71 -17.12 5.43 0.87
N GLY A 72 -15.82 5.55 0.55
CA GLY A 72 -14.91 4.46 0.23
C GLY A 72 -13.77 4.42 1.24
N ILE A 73 -13.35 3.22 1.63
CA ILE A 73 -12.30 3.01 2.62
C ILE A 73 -11.19 2.16 2.01
N ASP A 74 -9.97 2.65 2.09
CA ASP A 74 -8.76 1.89 1.79
C ASP A 74 -7.77 1.97 2.94
N SER A 75 -6.88 0.99 3.01
CA SER A 75 -5.82 0.93 4.02
C SER A 75 -4.60 0.16 3.50
N TRP A 76 -3.58 0.08 4.36
CA TRP A 76 -2.49 -0.89 4.17
C TRP A 76 -3.04 -2.31 4.05
N ALA A 77 -2.25 -3.19 3.49
CA ALA A 77 -2.58 -4.58 3.21
C ALA A 77 -2.29 -5.53 4.39
N VAL A 78 -2.59 -6.79 4.21
CA VAL A 78 -2.21 -8.00 4.95
C VAL A 78 -2.78 -8.16 6.35
N ASP A 79 -3.14 -7.08 7.04
CA ASP A 79 -3.65 -7.14 8.41
C ASP A 79 -5.17 -7.29 8.45
N TYR A 80 -5.65 -7.94 9.50
CA TYR A 80 -7.06 -8.30 9.66
C TYR A 80 -7.47 -8.34 11.13
N GLY A 81 -8.78 -8.32 11.38
CA GLY A 81 -9.39 -8.66 12.66
C GLY A 81 -10.31 -9.85 12.54
N LEU A 82 -10.71 -10.40 13.67
CA LEU A 82 -11.62 -11.54 13.77
C LEU A 82 -12.94 -11.11 14.40
N ILE A 83 -14.05 -11.57 13.81
CA ILE A 83 -15.39 -11.43 14.40
C ILE A 83 -15.95 -12.81 14.77
N ASP A 84 -16.74 -12.86 15.83
CA ASP A 84 -17.44 -14.08 16.25
C ASP A 84 -18.86 -14.16 15.66
N LYS A 85 -19.58 -15.23 15.97
CA LYS A 85 -20.96 -15.46 15.52
C LYS A 85 -21.96 -14.43 16.05
N SER A 86 -21.65 -13.71 17.13
CA SER A 86 -22.49 -12.61 17.62
C SER A 86 -22.25 -11.31 16.86
N GLY A 87 -21.21 -11.26 16.03
CA GLY A 87 -20.75 -10.06 15.33
C GLY A 87 -19.76 -9.21 16.14
N ALA A 88 -19.35 -9.68 17.32
CA ALA A 88 -18.36 -8.96 18.11
C ALA A 88 -16.95 -9.11 17.51
N VAL A 89 -16.19 -8.01 17.49
CA VAL A 89 -14.75 -8.05 17.17
C VAL A 89 -14.02 -8.67 18.35
N ILE A 90 -13.44 -9.85 18.17
CA ILE A 90 -12.81 -10.66 19.22
C ILE A 90 -11.29 -10.69 19.14
N SER A 91 -10.69 -10.15 18.07
CA SER A 91 -9.26 -9.91 17.94
C SER A 91 -9.03 -8.57 17.28
N GLN A 92 -8.26 -7.72 17.95
CA GLN A 92 -7.74 -6.49 17.34
C GLN A 92 -6.74 -6.86 16.24
N PRO A 93 -6.63 -6.07 15.15
CA PRO A 93 -5.62 -6.31 14.14
C PRO A 93 -4.20 -6.21 14.71
N TYR A 94 -3.43 -7.28 14.54
CA TYR A 94 -1.99 -7.22 14.76
C TYR A 94 -1.36 -6.30 13.73
N CYS A 95 -0.30 -5.60 14.12
CA CYS A 95 0.54 -4.89 13.17
C CYS A 95 1.40 -5.90 12.41
N TYR A 96 1.49 -5.75 11.09
CA TYR A 96 2.30 -6.63 10.23
C TYR A 96 3.80 -6.68 10.61
N ARG A 97 4.27 -5.73 11.42
CA ARG A 97 5.64 -5.72 11.96
C ARG A 97 5.81 -6.55 13.23
N ASP A 98 4.75 -7.22 13.71
CA ASP A 98 4.83 -8.10 14.87
C ASP A 98 5.76 -9.30 14.60
N ALA A 99 6.59 -9.62 15.58
CA ALA A 99 7.57 -10.71 15.46
C ALA A 99 6.95 -12.12 15.47
N ARG A 100 5.61 -12.25 15.67
CA ARG A 100 4.94 -13.57 15.75
C ARG A 100 5.10 -14.43 14.50
N THR A 101 5.37 -13.79 13.34
CA THR A 101 5.59 -14.47 12.07
C THR A 101 7.05 -14.81 11.76
N ASP A 102 7.99 -14.48 12.67
CA ASP A 102 9.41 -14.77 12.50
C ASP A 102 9.64 -16.28 12.26
N GLY A 103 10.33 -16.62 11.16
CA GLY A 103 10.61 -17.99 10.75
C GLY A 103 9.48 -18.75 10.06
N VAL A 104 8.23 -18.28 10.13
CA VAL A 104 7.05 -18.98 9.56
C VAL A 104 7.13 -19.06 8.05
N MET A 105 7.56 -17.98 7.38
CA MET A 105 7.72 -17.98 5.92
C MET A 105 8.71 -19.07 5.46
N ALA A 106 9.86 -19.19 6.11
CA ALA A 106 10.85 -20.21 5.76
C ALA A 106 10.29 -21.63 5.93
N LYS A 107 9.60 -21.88 7.06
CA LYS A 107 8.93 -23.15 7.34
C LYS A 107 7.90 -23.50 6.26
N LEU A 108 6.99 -22.59 5.92
CA LEU A 108 5.93 -22.89 4.94
C LEU A 108 6.45 -22.99 3.51
N LYS A 109 7.53 -22.31 3.15
CA LYS A 109 8.24 -22.49 1.88
C LYS A 109 8.82 -23.92 1.76
N GLU A 110 9.36 -24.45 2.84
CA GLU A 110 9.88 -25.82 2.89
C GLU A 110 8.74 -26.87 2.84
N GLU A 111 7.67 -26.66 3.63
CA GLU A 111 6.56 -27.63 3.75
C GLU A 111 5.68 -27.69 2.50
N LEU A 112 5.38 -26.56 1.87
CA LEU A 112 4.43 -26.48 0.74
C LEU A 112 5.14 -26.41 -0.63
N GLY A 113 6.37 -25.92 -0.66
CA GLY A 113 7.10 -25.66 -1.89
C GLY A 113 6.86 -24.25 -2.46
N VAL A 114 7.95 -23.58 -2.80
CA VAL A 114 7.92 -22.19 -3.34
C VAL A 114 7.12 -22.12 -4.62
N ASP A 115 7.40 -23.05 -5.58
CA ASP A 115 6.73 -23.12 -6.88
C ASP A 115 5.23 -23.35 -6.73
N TYR A 116 4.83 -24.22 -5.79
CA TYR A 116 3.43 -24.52 -5.52
C TYR A 116 2.66 -23.29 -5.03
N ILE A 117 3.24 -22.54 -4.09
CA ILE A 117 2.61 -21.34 -3.55
C ILE A 117 2.57 -20.25 -4.63
N TYR A 118 3.72 -19.97 -5.27
CA TYR A 118 3.84 -18.85 -6.19
C TYR A 118 3.02 -19.04 -7.47
N SER A 119 3.05 -20.22 -8.08
CA SER A 119 2.27 -20.51 -9.30
C SER A 119 0.77 -20.30 -9.14
N LYS A 120 0.23 -20.40 -7.91
CA LYS A 120 -1.18 -20.22 -7.60
C LYS A 120 -1.52 -18.80 -7.21
N THR A 121 -0.69 -18.21 -6.35
CA THR A 121 -0.99 -16.91 -5.74
C THR A 121 -0.32 -15.76 -6.48
N GLY A 122 0.85 -15.99 -7.08
CA GLY A 122 1.67 -14.97 -7.72
C GLY A 122 2.22 -13.93 -6.74
N ILE A 123 2.13 -14.14 -5.44
CA ILE A 123 2.43 -13.13 -4.42
C ILE A 123 3.89 -13.21 -3.96
N GLN A 124 4.53 -12.05 -3.85
CA GLN A 124 5.87 -11.87 -3.30
C GLN A 124 5.97 -12.52 -1.91
N PHE A 125 7.04 -13.26 -1.68
CA PHE A 125 7.32 -13.82 -0.36
C PHE A 125 7.87 -12.72 0.55
N ILE A 126 7.03 -12.28 1.50
CA ILE A 126 7.38 -11.34 2.55
C ILE A 126 6.85 -11.89 3.87
N PHE A 127 7.63 -11.84 4.94
CA PHE A 127 7.39 -12.51 6.23
C PHE A 127 6.05 -12.17 6.89
N PHE A 128 5.44 -11.05 6.55
CA PHE A 128 4.21 -10.54 7.15
C PHE A 128 2.92 -10.87 6.38
N ASN A 129 2.96 -11.61 5.25
CA ASN A 129 1.74 -11.91 4.51
C ASN A 129 0.71 -12.61 5.40
N THR A 130 -0.57 -12.34 5.16
CA THR A 130 -1.71 -12.87 5.95
C THR A 130 -1.66 -14.37 6.12
N MET A 131 -1.17 -15.10 5.12
CA MET A 131 -0.99 -16.55 5.17
C MET A 131 -0.18 -16.98 6.39
N TYR A 132 0.92 -16.28 6.69
CA TYR A 132 1.79 -16.58 7.83
C TYR A 132 1.15 -16.16 9.15
N GLN A 133 0.47 -15.02 9.14
CA GLN A 133 -0.27 -14.52 10.30
C GLN A 133 -1.39 -15.48 10.72
N LEU A 134 -2.26 -15.89 9.77
CA LEU A 134 -3.35 -16.86 10.05
C LEU A 134 -2.81 -18.25 10.46
N PHE A 135 -1.69 -18.68 9.86
CA PHE A 135 -1.06 -19.94 10.23
C PHE A 135 -0.65 -19.99 11.71
N ILE A 136 -0.14 -18.91 12.25
CA ILE A 136 0.19 -18.82 13.69
C ILE A 136 -1.07 -18.63 14.52
N GLU A 137 -1.98 -17.75 14.08
CA GLU A 137 -3.16 -17.39 14.87
C GLU A 137 -4.17 -18.54 15.02
N LYS A 138 -4.16 -19.54 14.12
CA LYS A 138 -5.08 -20.69 14.19
C LYS A 138 -5.05 -21.46 15.51
N GLU A 139 -3.98 -21.33 16.28
CA GLU A 139 -3.85 -21.96 17.60
C GLU A 139 -4.48 -21.11 18.73
N SER A 140 -4.76 -19.84 18.46
CA SER A 140 -5.31 -18.91 19.46
C SER A 140 -6.76 -19.22 19.86
N THR A 141 -7.15 -18.77 21.05
CA THR A 141 -8.55 -18.85 21.50
C THR A 141 -9.47 -17.96 20.65
N ALA A 142 -8.99 -16.79 20.24
CA ALA A 142 -9.75 -15.90 19.37
C ALA A 142 -10.10 -16.58 18.04
N TYR A 143 -9.11 -17.17 17.37
CA TYR A 143 -9.34 -17.89 16.11
C TYR A 143 -10.30 -19.08 16.27
N LYS A 144 -10.21 -19.84 17.37
CA LYS A 144 -11.11 -20.99 17.61
C LYS A 144 -12.58 -20.57 17.70
N ASN A 145 -12.84 -19.37 18.21
CA ASN A 145 -14.18 -18.76 18.33
C ASN A 145 -14.57 -17.89 17.14
N ALA A 146 -13.66 -17.62 16.21
CA ALA A 146 -13.93 -16.78 15.06
C ALA A 146 -14.98 -17.40 14.11
N ASP A 147 -15.88 -16.56 13.64
CA ASP A 147 -16.79 -16.82 12.52
C ASP A 147 -16.20 -16.33 11.20
N LYS A 148 -15.64 -15.11 11.19
CA LYS A 148 -14.99 -14.52 10.00
C LYS A 148 -13.70 -13.80 10.37
N PHE A 149 -12.75 -13.79 9.41
CA PHE A 149 -11.70 -12.78 9.39
C PHE A 149 -12.06 -11.69 8.37
N LEU A 150 -11.72 -10.44 8.69
CA LEU A 150 -11.95 -9.29 7.80
C LEU A 150 -10.66 -8.48 7.73
N MET A 151 -10.22 -8.16 6.50
CA MET A 151 -9.09 -7.25 6.32
C MET A 151 -9.43 -5.88 6.94
N VAL A 152 -8.42 -5.10 7.32
CA VAL A 152 -8.63 -3.82 8.03
C VAL A 152 -9.72 -2.93 7.40
N PRO A 153 -9.74 -2.64 6.08
CA PRO A 153 -10.79 -1.81 5.49
C PRO A 153 -12.16 -2.50 5.47
N ASP A 154 -12.17 -3.84 5.32
CA ASP A 154 -13.42 -4.60 5.35
C ASP A 154 -14.02 -4.64 6.76
N LEU A 155 -13.15 -4.69 7.79
CA LEU A 155 -13.57 -4.61 9.20
C LEU A 155 -14.18 -3.23 9.53
N LEU A 156 -13.64 -2.15 8.95
CA LEU A 156 -14.25 -0.82 9.04
C LEU A 156 -15.59 -0.76 8.31
N ASN A 157 -15.68 -1.30 7.10
CA ASN A 157 -16.94 -1.40 6.37
C ASN A 157 -17.99 -2.21 7.16
N TYR A 158 -17.56 -3.29 7.81
CA TYR A 158 -18.42 -4.08 8.70
C TYR A 158 -18.96 -3.24 9.86
N LEU A 159 -18.12 -2.47 10.54
CA LEU A 159 -18.55 -1.62 11.64
C LEU A 159 -19.50 -0.50 11.19
N LEU A 160 -19.37 -0.01 9.96
CA LEU A 160 -20.20 1.07 9.43
C LEU A 160 -21.53 0.58 8.89
N CYS A 161 -21.57 -0.54 8.16
CA CYS A 161 -22.76 -0.99 7.42
C CYS A 161 -23.09 -2.48 7.57
N GLY A 162 -22.37 -3.23 8.43
CA GLY A 162 -22.63 -4.66 8.66
C GLY A 162 -22.18 -5.59 7.53
N SER A 163 -21.44 -5.10 6.52
CA SER A 163 -21.02 -5.92 5.39
C SER A 163 -19.96 -6.95 5.79
N ILE A 164 -20.19 -8.21 5.47
CA ILE A 164 -19.26 -9.33 5.69
C ILE A 164 -18.77 -9.82 4.34
N SER A 165 -17.71 -9.19 3.82
CA SER A 165 -17.04 -9.56 2.58
C SER A 165 -15.61 -9.05 2.59
N THR A 166 -14.78 -9.54 1.70
CA THR A 166 -13.39 -9.07 1.54
C THR A 166 -13.19 -8.55 0.11
N GLU A 167 -12.67 -7.34 -0.01
CA GLU A 167 -12.42 -6.72 -1.30
C GLU A 167 -11.18 -7.34 -1.97
N ILE A 168 -11.31 -7.63 -3.25
CA ILE A 168 -10.36 -8.45 -4.01
C ILE A 168 -8.93 -7.88 -4.04
N THR A 169 -8.75 -6.54 -4.07
CA THR A 169 -7.43 -5.95 -4.15
C THR A 169 -6.64 -6.16 -2.86
N ASN A 170 -7.32 -6.14 -1.71
CA ASN A 170 -6.71 -6.45 -0.43
C ASN A 170 -6.64 -7.97 -0.20
N ALA A 171 -7.70 -8.74 -0.54
CA ALA A 171 -7.68 -10.19 -0.48
C ALA A 171 -6.50 -10.81 -1.25
N SER A 172 -6.12 -10.22 -2.39
CA SER A 172 -4.99 -10.73 -3.18
C SER A 172 -3.65 -10.62 -2.46
N THR A 173 -3.48 -9.68 -1.54
CA THR A 173 -2.23 -9.51 -0.78
C THR A 173 -1.98 -10.61 0.24
N THR A 174 -3.02 -11.37 0.58
CA THR A 174 -3.00 -12.39 1.64
C THR A 174 -2.09 -13.58 1.36
N GLN A 175 -1.70 -13.82 0.09
CA GLN A 175 -1.06 -15.05 -0.39
C GLN A 175 -1.95 -16.31 -0.21
N LEU A 176 -3.27 -16.09 -0.08
CA LEU A 176 -4.31 -17.14 0.04
C LEU A 176 -5.35 -17.06 -1.08
N LEU A 177 -5.30 -16.02 -1.93
CA LEU A 177 -6.13 -15.89 -3.11
C LEU A 177 -5.41 -16.48 -4.32
N ASN A 178 -6.10 -17.30 -5.11
CA ASN A 178 -5.59 -17.79 -6.37
C ASN A 178 -5.75 -16.72 -7.45
N VAL A 179 -4.64 -16.23 -7.99
CA VAL A 179 -4.61 -15.12 -8.95
C VAL A 179 -5.28 -15.43 -10.29
N HIS A 180 -5.36 -16.72 -10.67
CA HIS A 180 -5.96 -17.17 -11.92
C HIS A 180 -7.48 -17.31 -11.82
N THR A 181 -7.98 -17.87 -10.69
CA THR A 181 -9.43 -18.04 -10.45
C THR A 181 -10.05 -16.81 -9.82
N ARG A 182 -9.24 -15.93 -9.23
CA ARG A 182 -9.67 -14.72 -8.51
C ARG A 182 -10.60 -15.02 -7.32
N ASP A 183 -10.36 -16.14 -6.68
CA ASP A 183 -11.06 -16.62 -5.49
C ASP A 183 -10.05 -17.24 -4.53
N TRP A 184 -10.47 -17.54 -3.29
CA TRP A 184 -9.64 -18.19 -2.30
C TRP A 184 -9.03 -19.49 -2.82
N ASP A 185 -7.73 -19.72 -2.60
CA ASP A 185 -7.10 -20.99 -2.93
C ASP A 185 -7.35 -22.03 -1.83
N TRP A 186 -8.47 -22.74 -1.97
CA TRP A 186 -8.92 -23.74 -1.02
C TRP A 186 -7.91 -24.87 -0.81
N GLN A 187 -7.02 -25.13 -1.76
CA GLN A 187 -6.00 -26.17 -1.63
C GLN A 187 -4.86 -25.71 -0.73
N ILE A 188 -4.43 -24.46 -0.82
CA ILE A 188 -3.45 -23.87 0.10
C ILE A 188 -4.05 -23.79 1.50
N ILE A 189 -5.28 -23.29 1.61
CA ILE A 189 -6.00 -23.12 2.90
C ILE A 189 -6.14 -24.46 3.63
N ASP A 190 -6.51 -25.54 2.91
CA ASP A 190 -6.58 -26.90 3.47
C ASP A 190 -5.23 -27.40 3.96
N LYS A 191 -4.18 -27.25 3.15
CA LYS A 191 -2.83 -27.69 3.53
C LYS A 191 -2.30 -26.97 4.78
N LEU A 192 -2.69 -25.71 4.98
CA LEU A 192 -2.34 -24.93 6.15
C LEU A 192 -3.17 -25.30 7.40
N GLY A 193 -4.24 -26.09 7.23
CA GLY A 193 -5.17 -26.44 8.31
C GLY A 193 -5.95 -25.23 8.82
N ILE A 194 -6.23 -24.25 7.94
CA ILE A 194 -7.03 -23.06 8.26
C ILE A 194 -8.51 -23.37 7.98
N LYS A 195 -9.40 -22.95 8.88
CA LYS A 195 -10.85 -23.13 8.72
C LYS A 195 -11.36 -22.41 7.50
N LYS A 196 -12.07 -23.10 6.59
CA LYS A 196 -12.67 -22.47 5.40
C LYS A 196 -13.79 -21.49 5.75
N ASP A 197 -14.52 -21.78 6.80
CA ASP A 197 -15.72 -21.03 7.20
C ASP A 197 -15.41 -19.58 7.59
N ILE A 198 -14.17 -19.28 8.00
CA ILE A 198 -13.79 -17.92 8.36
C ILE A 198 -13.58 -17.01 7.15
N PHE A 199 -13.44 -17.57 5.94
CA PHE A 199 -13.20 -16.79 4.73
C PHE A 199 -14.49 -16.14 4.23
N PRO A 200 -14.55 -14.80 4.15
CA PRO A 200 -15.71 -14.11 3.60
C PRO A 200 -15.78 -14.27 2.08
N LYS A 201 -16.94 -13.92 1.52
CA LYS A 201 -17.09 -13.81 0.08
C LYS A 201 -16.23 -12.68 -0.47
N ILE A 202 -15.55 -12.92 -1.60
CA ILE A 202 -14.82 -11.89 -2.33
C ILE A 202 -15.80 -10.92 -2.99
N ASN A 203 -15.57 -9.63 -2.82
CA ASN A 203 -16.24 -8.57 -3.56
C ASN A 203 -15.27 -7.82 -4.48
N LYS A 204 -15.81 -6.97 -5.36
CA LYS A 204 -15.03 -6.18 -6.30
C LYS A 204 -15.25 -4.68 -6.05
N PRO A 205 -14.31 -3.82 -6.45
CA PRO A 205 -14.53 -2.38 -6.47
C PRO A 205 -15.80 -1.99 -7.22
N LYS A 206 -16.38 -0.85 -6.87
CA LYS A 206 -17.62 -0.26 -7.39
C LYS A 206 -18.91 -0.91 -6.86
N GLN A 207 -18.85 -1.95 -6.03
CA GLN A 207 -20.02 -2.56 -5.42
C GLN A 207 -20.50 -1.73 -4.22
N GLU A 208 -21.83 -1.54 -4.12
CA GLU A 208 -22.45 -1.00 -2.91
C GLU A 208 -22.47 -2.08 -1.83
N MET A 209 -21.84 -1.79 -0.70
CA MET A 209 -21.68 -2.70 0.43
C MET A 209 -22.85 -2.61 1.40
N GLY A 210 -23.55 -1.49 1.41
CA GLY A 210 -24.65 -1.15 2.28
C GLY A 210 -24.71 0.35 2.54
N VAL A 211 -25.43 0.72 3.57
CA VAL A 211 -25.52 2.09 4.06
C VAL A 211 -25.07 2.14 5.52
N ILE A 212 -24.45 3.24 5.92
CA ILE A 212 -24.07 3.45 7.31
C ILE A 212 -25.31 3.44 8.19
N THR A 213 -25.24 2.74 9.32
CA THR A 213 -26.33 2.63 10.31
C THR A 213 -25.78 2.65 11.73
N GLY A 214 -26.53 3.32 12.63
CA GLY A 214 -26.17 3.38 14.05
C GLY A 214 -25.08 4.41 14.40
N HIS A 215 -24.77 5.32 13.45
CA HIS A 215 -23.74 6.36 13.61
C HIS A 215 -24.30 7.78 13.55
N GLY A 216 -25.62 7.93 13.76
CA GLY A 216 -26.31 9.22 13.88
C GLY A 216 -26.33 10.00 12.57
N GLU A 217 -25.65 11.13 12.49
CA GLU A 217 -25.61 11.99 11.30
C GLU A 217 -24.98 11.33 10.05
N LEU A 218 -24.30 10.22 10.22
CA LEU A 218 -23.73 9.43 9.11
C LEU A 218 -24.72 8.43 8.51
N ASP A 219 -25.85 8.17 9.20
CA ASP A 219 -26.79 7.14 8.79
C ASP A 219 -27.38 7.44 7.41
N GLY A 220 -27.43 6.40 6.57
CA GLY A 220 -27.94 6.49 5.21
C GLY A 220 -26.90 6.87 4.15
N ILE A 221 -25.64 7.18 4.53
CA ILE A 221 -24.54 7.34 3.56
C ILE A 221 -24.19 5.96 3.00
N LYS A 222 -24.09 5.84 1.68
CA LYS A 222 -23.69 4.60 1.02
C LYS A 222 -22.22 4.27 1.29
N VAL A 223 -21.93 3.00 1.51
CA VAL A 223 -20.57 2.47 1.57
C VAL A 223 -20.28 1.77 0.25
N ILE A 224 -19.29 2.25 -0.47
CA ILE A 224 -18.88 1.72 -1.78
C ILE A 224 -17.53 1.05 -1.65
N SER A 225 -17.43 -0.19 -2.13
CA SER A 225 -16.16 -0.88 -2.26
C SER A 225 -15.27 -0.17 -3.28
N VAL A 226 -14.06 0.19 -2.86
CA VAL A 226 -13.01 0.80 -3.69
C VAL A 226 -11.83 -0.15 -3.80
N GLY A 227 -10.73 0.22 -4.44
CA GLY A 227 -9.50 -0.55 -4.29
C GLY A 227 -9.04 -0.46 -2.85
N SER A 228 -9.44 -1.41 -2.01
CA SER A 228 -9.30 -1.29 -0.55
C SER A 228 -7.86 -1.47 -0.03
N HIS A 229 -6.96 -2.03 -0.84
CA HIS A 229 -5.52 -1.84 -0.64
C HIS A 229 -5.14 -0.43 -1.14
N ASP A 230 -4.59 0.43 -0.28
CA ASP A 230 -4.22 1.82 -0.57
C ASP A 230 -3.46 1.97 -1.90
N THR A 231 -2.52 1.04 -2.16
CA THR A 231 -1.78 1.01 -3.43
C THR A 231 -2.68 0.66 -4.62
N ALA A 232 -3.75 -0.12 -4.47
CA ALA A 232 -4.67 -0.37 -5.57
C ALA A 232 -5.45 0.90 -5.94
N SER A 233 -5.90 1.65 -4.95
CA SER A 233 -6.47 2.98 -5.15
C SER A 233 -5.43 3.95 -5.71
N ALA A 234 -4.17 3.95 -5.23
CA ALA A 234 -3.12 4.80 -5.78
C ALA A 234 -2.85 4.53 -7.27
N VAL A 235 -2.82 3.26 -7.69
CA VAL A 235 -2.65 2.89 -9.11
C VAL A 235 -3.87 3.30 -9.94
N ALA A 236 -5.08 3.14 -9.41
CA ALA A 236 -6.28 3.66 -10.08
C ALA A 236 -6.22 5.17 -10.27
N GLY A 237 -5.72 5.90 -9.26
CA GLY A 237 -5.54 7.35 -9.27
C GLY A 237 -4.28 7.84 -10.02
N THR A 238 -3.45 6.94 -10.53
CA THR A 238 -2.28 7.30 -11.33
C THR A 238 -2.70 7.52 -12.78
N PRO A 239 -2.34 8.63 -13.42
CA PRO A 239 -2.70 8.91 -14.83
C PRO A 239 -1.81 8.09 -15.79
N LEU A 240 -1.91 6.76 -15.71
CA LEU A 240 -1.22 5.82 -16.58
C LEU A 240 -1.80 5.89 -18.00
N PRO A 241 -0.95 5.78 -19.05
CA PRO A 241 -1.42 5.71 -20.42
C PRO A 241 -2.08 4.37 -20.73
N GLU A 242 -3.08 4.36 -21.59
CA GLU A 242 -3.78 3.13 -22.02
C GLU A 242 -2.87 2.15 -22.78
N SER A 243 -1.75 2.61 -23.31
CA SER A 243 -0.76 1.77 -24.00
C SER A 243 -0.18 0.66 -23.13
N GLY A 244 -0.23 0.84 -21.79
CA GLY A 244 0.29 -0.15 -20.83
C GLY A 244 1.83 -0.24 -20.78
N ASP A 245 2.53 0.74 -21.38
CA ASP A 245 3.99 0.81 -21.49
C ASP A 245 4.64 1.75 -20.48
N ALA A 246 3.90 2.15 -19.45
CA ALA A 246 4.38 2.96 -18.36
C ALA A 246 4.42 2.17 -17.06
N ALA A 247 5.55 2.26 -16.34
CA ALA A 247 5.63 1.81 -14.97
C ALA A 247 5.09 2.89 -14.02
N TYR A 248 4.76 2.48 -12.81
CA TYR A 248 4.46 3.39 -11.73
C TYR A 248 5.34 3.11 -10.50
N ILE A 249 5.52 4.13 -9.67
CA ILE A 249 6.11 4.03 -8.34
C ILE A 249 5.16 4.72 -7.38
N SER A 250 4.46 3.94 -6.55
CA SER A 250 3.74 4.48 -5.40
C SER A 250 4.75 4.67 -4.28
N SER A 251 5.18 5.92 -4.07
CA SER A 251 6.27 6.26 -3.17
C SER A 251 5.74 6.86 -1.87
N GLY A 252 5.89 6.11 -0.80
CA GLY A 252 5.57 6.46 0.59
C GLY A 252 6.62 5.88 1.52
N THR A 253 6.24 5.42 2.71
CA THR A 253 7.08 4.67 3.64
C THR A 253 7.69 3.44 2.95
N TRP A 254 6.88 2.70 2.21
CA TRP A 254 7.30 1.74 1.19
C TRP A 254 7.27 2.38 -0.20
N SER A 255 8.02 1.81 -1.14
CA SER A 255 7.89 2.12 -2.57
C SER A 255 7.45 0.87 -3.33
N LEU A 256 6.28 0.94 -3.93
CA LEU A 256 5.75 -0.14 -4.75
C LEU A 256 6.00 0.20 -6.22
N VAL A 257 6.95 -0.52 -6.81
CA VAL A 257 7.41 -0.30 -8.20
C VAL A 257 6.76 -1.34 -9.09
N GLY A 258 5.99 -0.94 -10.10
CA GLY A 258 5.21 -1.91 -10.86
C GLY A 258 4.69 -1.49 -12.21
N LEU A 259 3.99 -2.44 -12.81
CA LEU A 259 3.22 -2.34 -14.03
C LEU A 259 1.76 -2.68 -13.76
N GLU A 260 0.86 -2.10 -14.53
CA GLU A 260 -0.53 -2.53 -14.59
C GLU A 260 -0.73 -3.43 -15.81
N LEU A 261 -1.02 -4.72 -15.55
CA LEU A 261 -1.18 -5.75 -16.58
C LEU A 261 -2.63 -6.22 -16.67
N LYS A 262 -2.98 -6.88 -17.78
CA LYS A 262 -4.30 -7.51 -18.00
C LYS A 262 -4.37 -8.96 -17.51
N ALA A 263 -3.24 -9.60 -17.33
CA ALA A 263 -3.12 -10.99 -16.88
C ALA A 263 -1.92 -11.14 -15.93
N PRO A 264 -1.98 -12.10 -14.97
CA PRO A 264 -0.86 -12.35 -14.07
C PRO A 264 0.32 -12.99 -14.80
N VAL A 265 1.53 -12.69 -14.30
CA VAL A 265 2.79 -13.32 -14.72
C VAL A 265 3.33 -14.12 -13.54
N THR A 266 3.19 -15.44 -13.58
CA THR A 266 3.56 -16.35 -12.48
C THR A 266 4.61 -17.38 -12.91
N ASP A 267 5.40 -17.06 -13.93
CA ASP A 267 6.47 -17.90 -14.42
C ASP A 267 7.71 -17.90 -13.48
N GLN A 268 8.69 -18.71 -13.83
CA GLN A 268 9.93 -18.86 -13.07
C GLN A 268 10.67 -17.53 -12.90
N LYS A 269 10.71 -16.69 -13.92
CA LYS A 269 11.39 -15.37 -13.82
C LYS A 269 10.72 -14.44 -12.83
N ALA A 270 9.40 -14.34 -12.87
CA ALA A 270 8.65 -13.52 -11.93
C ALA A 270 8.85 -14.02 -10.49
N MET A 271 8.90 -15.32 -10.28
CA MET A 271 9.19 -15.95 -9.01
C MET A 271 10.63 -15.69 -8.54
N ASP A 272 11.62 -15.88 -9.40
CA ASP A 272 13.05 -15.66 -9.07
C ASP A 272 13.32 -14.19 -8.71
N PHE A 273 12.63 -13.27 -9.37
CA PHE A 273 12.69 -11.84 -9.03
C PHE A 273 11.84 -11.46 -7.82
N ASN A 274 11.08 -12.42 -7.28
CA ASN A 274 10.15 -12.21 -6.16
C ASN A 274 9.20 -11.03 -6.42
N ILE A 275 8.52 -11.04 -7.57
CA ILE A 275 7.53 -10.02 -7.97
C ILE A 275 6.15 -10.51 -7.56
N THR A 276 5.26 -9.60 -7.17
CA THR A 276 3.88 -9.91 -6.76
C THR A 276 2.88 -9.57 -7.86
N ASN A 277 1.82 -10.38 -7.98
CA ASN A 277 0.68 -10.20 -8.88
C ASN A 277 -0.57 -9.90 -8.04
N GLU A 278 -0.73 -8.68 -7.60
CA GLU A 278 -1.89 -8.28 -6.82
C GLU A 278 -3.03 -7.80 -7.72
N MET A 279 -4.27 -8.05 -7.29
CA MET A 279 -5.43 -7.55 -8.01
C MET A 279 -5.51 -6.02 -7.94
N GLY A 280 -5.88 -5.41 -9.04
CA GLY A 280 -6.16 -3.98 -9.18
C GLY A 280 -7.64 -3.71 -9.45
N VAL A 281 -7.99 -2.44 -9.57
CA VAL A 281 -9.32 -2.00 -9.99
C VAL A 281 -9.57 -2.43 -11.45
N GLU A 282 -10.82 -2.74 -11.80
CA GLU A 282 -11.25 -3.22 -13.13
C GLU A 282 -10.54 -4.49 -13.61
N ASP A 283 -10.41 -5.46 -12.68
CA ASP A 283 -9.82 -6.77 -12.97
C ASP A 283 -8.38 -6.72 -13.50
N ARG A 284 -7.68 -5.60 -13.32
CA ARG A 284 -6.27 -5.44 -13.66
C ARG A 284 -5.37 -6.17 -12.68
N ILE A 285 -4.15 -6.45 -13.09
CA ILE A 285 -3.11 -7.01 -12.23
C ILE A 285 -2.07 -5.92 -11.96
N ARG A 286 -1.79 -5.66 -10.71
CA ARG A 286 -0.65 -4.88 -10.26
C ARG A 286 0.54 -5.83 -10.16
N PHE A 287 1.38 -5.82 -11.18
CA PHE A 287 2.61 -6.60 -11.24
C PHE A 287 3.73 -5.77 -10.66
N ILE A 288 4.00 -5.94 -9.35
CA ILE A 288 4.79 -5.02 -8.54
C ILE A 288 5.83 -5.73 -7.70
N LYS A 289 6.80 -4.95 -7.25
CA LYS A 289 7.74 -5.35 -6.21
C LYS A 289 7.76 -4.30 -5.10
N ASN A 290 7.62 -4.76 -3.88
CA ASN A 290 7.81 -3.93 -2.70
C ASN A 290 9.31 -3.66 -2.52
N VAL A 291 9.68 -2.41 -2.40
CA VAL A 291 11.04 -1.91 -2.19
C VAL A 291 10.99 -1.00 -0.98
N ALA A 292 12.07 -0.92 -0.22
CA ALA A 292 12.20 0.10 0.81
C ALA A 292 11.93 1.48 0.19
N GLY A 293 11.21 2.32 0.91
CA GLY A 293 10.85 3.67 0.48
C GLY A 293 11.49 4.72 1.37
N MET A 294 10.71 5.75 1.67
CA MET A 294 11.15 6.86 2.52
C MET A 294 11.35 6.45 3.99
N TRP A 295 10.95 5.24 4.38
CA TRP A 295 11.22 4.63 5.68
C TRP A 295 12.67 4.79 6.14
N LEU A 296 13.64 4.58 5.24
CA LEU A 296 15.05 4.75 5.58
C LEU A 296 15.39 6.17 6.05
N LEU A 297 14.78 7.17 5.41
CA LEU A 297 14.94 8.57 5.81
C LEU A 297 14.13 8.90 7.07
N GLU A 298 12.89 8.43 7.15
CA GLU A 298 12.00 8.65 8.30
C GLU A 298 12.65 8.14 9.60
N GLU A 299 13.13 6.90 9.62
CA GLU A 299 13.84 6.32 10.76
C GLU A 299 15.17 7.04 11.07
N SER A 300 15.84 7.56 10.05
CA SER A 300 17.04 8.36 10.27
C SER A 300 16.72 9.71 10.92
N LEU A 301 15.64 10.35 10.51
CA LEU A 301 15.15 11.59 11.12
C LEU A 301 14.76 11.37 12.59
N ASP A 302 14.06 10.29 12.90
CA ASP A 302 13.66 9.95 14.27
C ASP A 302 14.88 9.64 15.14
N TYR A 303 15.88 8.95 14.59
CA TYR A 303 17.16 8.69 15.29
C TYR A 303 17.88 9.98 15.64
N TRP A 304 17.99 10.95 14.71
CA TRP A 304 18.62 12.23 14.99
C TRP A 304 17.81 13.11 15.95
N ALA A 305 16.48 13.06 15.86
CA ALA A 305 15.60 13.80 16.77
C ALA A 305 15.79 13.38 18.23
N GLN A 306 16.05 12.08 18.50
CA GLN A 306 16.33 11.57 19.85
C GLN A 306 17.63 12.20 20.45
N SER A 307 18.55 12.64 19.59
CA SER A 307 19.77 13.37 20.02
C SER A 307 19.62 14.91 19.96
N GLY A 308 18.39 15.40 19.77
CA GLY A 308 18.08 16.83 19.71
C GLY A 308 18.35 17.50 18.37
N GLN A 309 18.65 16.72 17.33
CA GLN A 309 18.91 17.23 15.97
C GLN A 309 17.64 17.06 15.12
N ASN A 310 16.91 18.16 14.92
CA ASN A 310 15.65 18.16 14.19
C ASN A 310 15.84 18.61 12.74
N TYR A 311 15.66 17.69 11.81
CA TYR A 311 15.68 17.93 10.36
C TYR A 311 14.32 17.61 9.75
N THR A 312 14.05 18.18 8.58
CA THR A 312 12.92 17.76 7.75
C THR A 312 13.38 17.04 6.50
N ALA A 313 12.58 16.12 6.00
CA ALA A 313 12.89 15.41 4.75
C ALA A 313 13.13 16.38 3.58
N ALA A 314 12.35 17.47 3.51
CA ALA A 314 12.48 18.49 2.46
C ALA A 314 13.82 19.24 2.56
N GLN A 315 14.24 19.62 3.78
CA GLN A 315 15.53 20.27 4.02
C GLN A 315 16.69 19.36 3.59
N LEU A 316 16.70 18.10 4.06
CA LEU A 316 17.78 17.16 3.72
C LEU A 316 17.79 16.82 2.23
N ALA A 317 16.66 16.79 1.55
CA ALA A 317 16.61 16.60 0.10
C ALA A 317 17.25 17.78 -0.65
N GLN A 318 17.03 19.02 -0.20
CA GLN A 318 17.67 20.22 -0.77
C GLN A 318 19.19 20.23 -0.55
N GLU A 319 19.64 19.93 0.67
CA GLU A 319 21.07 19.85 1.00
C GLU A 319 21.75 18.71 0.24
N ALA A 320 21.14 17.52 0.18
CA ALA A 320 21.64 16.37 -0.56
C ALA A 320 21.77 16.64 -2.07
N ALA A 321 20.91 17.49 -2.64
CA ALA A 321 20.98 17.84 -4.06
C ALA A 321 22.27 18.60 -4.43
N LEU A 322 22.91 19.26 -3.47
CA LEU A 322 24.16 20.00 -3.67
C LEU A 322 25.39 19.10 -3.54
N LEU A 323 25.23 17.88 -3.05
CA LEU A 323 26.32 16.93 -2.83
C LEU A 323 26.60 16.09 -4.09
N PRO A 324 27.86 15.63 -4.28
CA PRO A 324 28.16 14.63 -5.29
C PRO A 324 27.40 13.33 -5.02
N LYS A 325 27.40 12.40 -5.98
CA LYS A 325 26.84 11.07 -5.82
C LYS A 325 27.36 10.40 -4.54
N GLY A 326 26.45 9.89 -3.73
CA GLY A 326 26.77 9.18 -2.48
C GLY A 326 27.12 7.71 -2.69
N ALA A 327 27.34 6.99 -1.59
CA ALA A 327 27.41 5.55 -1.59
C ALA A 327 26.07 4.96 -2.06
N VAL A 328 26.13 3.77 -2.67
CA VAL A 328 24.94 3.01 -3.08
C VAL A 328 24.93 1.68 -2.34
N ILE A 329 23.97 1.50 -1.47
CA ILE A 329 23.77 0.27 -0.67
C ILE A 329 22.53 -0.46 -1.14
N ASP A 330 22.35 -1.72 -0.74
CA ASP A 330 21.09 -2.42 -0.96
C ASP A 330 20.01 -1.86 -0.02
N ALA A 331 19.10 -1.05 -0.57
CA ALA A 331 18.01 -0.47 0.20
C ALA A 331 17.04 -1.52 0.77
N ASN A 332 17.06 -2.75 0.26
CA ASN A 332 16.23 -3.87 0.72
C ASN A 332 16.98 -4.83 1.66
N ASP A 333 18.11 -4.43 2.21
CA ASP A 333 18.84 -5.28 3.18
C ASP A 333 17.93 -5.56 4.40
N PRO A 334 17.77 -6.82 4.83
CA PRO A 334 16.91 -7.19 5.96
C PRO A 334 17.17 -6.44 7.26
N ARG A 335 18.39 -5.89 7.43
CA ARG A 335 18.72 -5.05 8.57
C ARG A 335 17.89 -3.78 8.67
N PHE A 336 17.30 -3.32 7.56
CA PHE A 336 16.45 -2.12 7.51
C PHE A 336 14.97 -2.36 7.82
N GLU A 337 14.54 -3.60 7.97
CA GLU A 337 13.13 -3.93 8.22
C GLU A 337 12.63 -3.49 9.60
N LYS A 338 13.54 -3.41 10.61
CA LYS A 338 13.21 -3.05 11.99
C LYS A 338 13.53 -1.58 12.27
N PRO A 339 12.73 -0.88 13.10
CA PRO A 339 12.98 0.50 13.48
C PRO A 339 14.29 0.69 14.26
N GLY A 340 14.73 1.93 14.38
CA GLY A 340 15.86 2.38 15.21
C GLY A 340 17.24 2.23 14.56
N ALA A 341 18.19 3.05 14.98
CA ALA A 341 19.60 3.08 14.60
C ALA A 341 19.90 3.00 13.08
N MET A 342 19.01 3.56 12.26
CA MET A 342 19.11 3.48 10.79
C MET A 342 20.43 4.04 10.23
N PRO A 343 20.94 5.21 10.66
CA PRO A 343 22.21 5.72 10.18
C PRO A 343 23.39 4.79 10.47
N GLU A 344 23.40 4.11 11.62
CA GLU A 344 24.47 3.16 11.99
C GLU A 344 24.46 1.91 11.08
N ARG A 345 23.27 1.43 10.71
CA ARG A 345 23.12 0.30 9.78
C ARG A 345 23.59 0.68 8.39
N ILE A 346 23.22 1.89 7.91
CA ILE A 346 23.69 2.45 6.63
C ILE A 346 25.23 2.56 6.64
N ALA A 347 25.81 3.13 7.68
CA ALA A 347 27.25 3.24 7.83
C ALA A 347 27.95 1.87 7.79
N THR A 348 27.36 0.88 8.46
CA THR A 348 27.87 -0.50 8.47
C THR A 348 27.89 -1.10 7.08
N LEU A 349 26.80 -0.96 6.30
CA LEU A 349 26.74 -1.45 4.93
C LEU A 349 27.72 -0.74 3.99
N CYS A 350 27.89 0.58 4.13
CA CYS A 350 28.89 1.32 3.38
C CYS A 350 30.30 0.78 3.67
N LYS A 351 30.60 0.51 4.95
CA LYS A 351 31.90 -0.07 5.37
C LYS A 351 32.10 -1.47 4.79
N GLU A 352 31.11 -2.35 4.89
CA GLU A 352 31.15 -3.72 4.36
C GLU A 352 31.34 -3.77 2.85
N SER A 353 30.78 -2.80 2.13
CA SER A 353 30.89 -2.68 0.67
C SER A 353 32.09 -1.81 0.20
N ASN A 354 32.97 -1.42 1.11
CA ASN A 354 34.13 -0.56 0.84
C ASN A 354 33.78 0.78 0.16
N GLN A 355 32.64 1.36 0.53
CA GLN A 355 32.20 2.67 0.07
C GLN A 355 32.44 3.75 1.11
N ILE A 356 32.34 5.02 0.70
CA ILE A 356 32.49 6.17 1.60
C ILE A 356 31.33 6.16 2.60
N ILE A 357 31.67 6.21 3.89
CA ILE A 357 30.68 6.28 4.98
C ILE A 357 30.19 7.73 5.09
N PRO A 358 28.86 7.98 4.99
CA PRO A 358 28.30 9.32 5.22
C PRO A 358 28.67 9.87 6.60
N GLN A 359 28.94 11.17 6.70
CA GLN A 359 29.36 11.84 7.94
C GLN A 359 28.30 12.85 8.44
N THR A 360 27.47 13.35 7.53
CA THR A 360 26.44 14.36 7.83
C THR A 360 25.04 13.85 7.47
N PRO A 361 23.98 14.33 8.10
CA PRO A 361 22.60 13.96 7.75
C PRO A 361 22.28 14.12 6.25
N ALA A 362 22.79 15.17 5.62
CA ALA A 362 22.63 15.39 4.18
C ALA A 362 23.34 14.32 3.33
N GLU A 363 24.53 13.86 3.73
CA GLU A 363 25.23 12.75 3.05
C GLU A 363 24.50 11.41 3.24
N TYR A 364 23.92 11.15 4.42
CA TYR A 364 23.04 9.99 4.63
C TYR A 364 21.80 10.07 3.73
N ALA A 365 21.15 11.22 3.66
CA ALA A 365 20.00 11.42 2.77
C ALA A 365 20.41 11.20 1.29
N ARG A 366 21.58 11.68 0.87
CA ARG A 366 22.10 11.46 -0.47
C ARG A 366 22.36 9.98 -0.75
N CYS A 367 22.98 9.25 0.17
CA CYS A 367 23.18 7.81 0.09
C CYS A 367 21.84 7.06 -0.05
N ILE A 368 20.84 7.43 0.76
CA ILE A 368 19.50 6.83 0.70
C ILE A 368 18.87 7.08 -0.68
N PHE A 369 18.88 8.30 -1.19
CA PHE A 369 18.22 8.62 -2.47
C PHE A 369 18.94 7.98 -3.67
N ASP A 370 20.26 7.96 -3.69
CA ASP A 370 21.01 7.24 -4.73
C ASP A 370 20.73 5.73 -4.69
N SER A 371 20.62 5.15 -3.49
CA SER A 371 20.30 3.73 -3.28
C SER A 371 18.88 3.38 -3.72
N LEU A 372 17.90 4.22 -3.37
CA LEU A 372 16.51 4.04 -3.80
C LEU A 372 16.36 4.14 -5.32
N ALA A 373 16.98 5.14 -5.94
CA ALA A 373 16.96 5.29 -7.40
C ALA A 373 17.57 4.07 -8.11
N HIS A 374 18.67 3.54 -7.56
CA HIS A 374 19.29 2.30 -8.06
C HIS A 374 18.37 1.08 -7.90
N ALA A 375 17.74 0.95 -6.72
CA ALA A 375 16.77 -0.13 -6.47
C ALA A 375 15.57 -0.07 -7.43
N TYR A 376 15.03 1.13 -7.69
CA TYR A 376 13.96 1.33 -8.67
C TYR A 376 14.40 0.93 -10.08
N ALA A 377 15.60 1.33 -10.52
CA ALA A 377 16.13 0.95 -11.83
C ALA A 377 16.28 -0.57 -11.97
N LYS A 378 16.78 -1.25 -10.94
CA LYS A 378 16.87 -2.71 -10.88
C LYS A 378 15.49 -3.36 -11.03
N VAL A 379 14.50 -2.89 -10.27
CA VAL A 379 13.13 -3.45 -10.33
C VAL A 379 12.49 -3.18 -11.69
N ILE A 380 12.64 -1.97 -12.26
CA ILE A 380 12.13 -1.65 -13.61
C ILE A 380 12.71 -2.60 -14.66
N ALA A 381 14.00 -2.93 -14.59
CA ALA A 381 14.62 -3.90 -15.49
C ALA A 381 14.04 -5.31 -15.30
N GLN A 382 13.85 -5.75 -14.04
CA GLN A 382 13.22 -7.03 -13.71
C GLN A 382 11.77 -7.13 -14.21
N LEU A 383 11.00 -6.06 -14.05
CA LEU A 383 9.62 -5.98 -14.56
C LEU A 383 9.57 -6.11 -16.09
N GLN A 384 10.45 -5.39 -16.80
CA GLN A 384 10.55 -5.51 -18.26
C GLN A 384 10.90 -6.94 -18.70
N GLU A 385 11.87 -7.56 -18.02
CA GLU A 385 12.34 -8.90 -18.35
C GLU A 385 11.26 -9.96 -18.10
N ALA A 386 10.55 -9.88 -16.97
CA ALA A 386 9.52 -10.86 -16.60
C ALA A 386 8.23 -10.70 -17.40
N SER A 387 7.79 -9.44 -17.65
CA SER A 387 6.52 -9.17 -18.36
C SER A 387 6.62 -9.09 -19.86
N ALA A 388 7.84 -8.99 -20.41
CA ALA A 388 8.13 -8.66 -21.82
C ALA A 388 7.54 -7.32 -22.28
N VAL A 389 7.12 -6.44 -21.35
CA VAL A 389 6.64 -5.10 -21.66
C VAL A 389 7.83 -4.16 -21.81
N ASN A 390 7.90 -3.43 -22.92
CA ASN A 390 8.89 -2.36 -23.08
C ASN A 390 8.40 -1.11 -22.33
N ILE A 391 9.02 -0.81 -21.19
CA ILE A 391 8.64 0.34 -20.35
C ILE A 391 9.27 1.60 -20.95
N ASN A 392 8.45 2.59 -21.33
CA ASN A 392 8.89 3.83 -21.94
C ASN A 392 8.95 5.02 -20.97
N SER A 393 8.14 4.99 -19.90
CA SER A 393 8.07 6.06 -18.91
C SER A 393 7.72 5.52 -17.53
N ILE A 394 7.88 6.37 -16.52
CA ILE A 394 7.59 6.05 -15.12
C ILE A 394 6.70 7.16 -14.54
N ASN A 395 5.64 6.78 -13.83
CA ASN A 395 4.79 7.70 -13.08
C ASN A 395 5.06 7.52 -11.58
N ILE A 396 5.59 8.54 -10.89
CA ILE A 396 5.82 8.53 -9.45
C ILE A 396 4.67 9.27 -8.76
N VAL A 397 3.96 8.59 -7.88
CA VAL A 397 2.81 9.13 -7.13
C VAL A 397 3.00 8.96 -5.61
N GLY A 398 2.11 9.56 -4.83
CA GLY A 398 2.21 9.55 -3.37
C GLY A 398 3.16 10.62 -2.84
N GLY A 399 3.38 10.66 -1.53
CA GLY A 399 4.18 11.69 -0.84
C GLY A 399 5.62 11.81 -1.35
N GLY A 400 6.25 10.69 -1.72
CA GLY A 400 7.62 10.67 -2.24
C GLY A 400 7.76 11.38 -3.60
N SER A 401 6.68 11.54 -4.37
CA SER A 401 6.71 12.29 -5.65
C SER A 401 7.08 13.76 -5.49
N ALA A 402 6.99 14.33 -4.29
CA ALA A 402 7.44 15.67 -3.98
C ALA A 402 8.98 15.80 -3.89
N ASN A 403 9.71 14.70 -3.79
CA ASN A 403 11.17 14.72 -3.69
C ASN A 403 11.82 14.88 -5.06
N LYS A 404 12.12 16.12 -5.44
CA LYS A 404 12.69 16.46 -6.75
C LYS A 404 14.04 15.77 -7.03
N LEU A 405 14.88 15.62 -6.01
CA LEU A 405 16.17 14.94 -6.14
C LEU A 405 15.97 13.47 -6.49
N LEU A 406 15.16 12.75 -5.73
CA LEU A 406 14.88 11.32 -5.97
C LEU A 406 14.24 11.10 -7.35
N ASN A 407 13.34 11.99 -7.78
CA ASN A 407 12.72 11.92 -9.10
C ASN A 407 13.76 12.05 -10.22
N GLN A 408 14.68 13.02 -10.13
CA GLN A 408 15.75 13.18 -11.10
C GLN A 408 16.74 12.01 -11.08
N LEU A 409 17.13 11.54 -9.89
CA LEU A 409 18.01 10.37 -9.75
C LEU A 409 17.35 9.11 -10.33
N THR A 410 16.03 8.96 -10.17
CA THR A 410 15.27 7.85 -10.77
C THR A 410 15.28 7.95 -12.30
N ALA A 411 15.05 9.13 -12.87
CA ALA A 411 15.15 9.33 -14.33
C ALA A 411 16.55 8.96 -14.84
N ASN A 412 17.59 9.42 -14.18
CA ASN A 412 18.98 9.16 -14.56
C ASN A 412 19.33 7.67 -14.45
N ALA A 413 18.96 7.01 -13.35
CA ALA A 413 19.27 5.61 -13.10
C ALA A 413 18.52 4.66 -14.05
N THR A 414 17.28 5.00 -14.43
CA THR A 414 16.46 4.16 -15.32
C THR A 414 16.64 4.48 -16.80
N GLY A 415 17.19 5.66 -17.14
CA GLY A 415 17.23 6.16 -18.51
C GLY A 415 15.86 6.49 -19.09
N LYS A 416 14.84 6.69 -18.24
CA LYS A 416 13.45 6.88 -18.66
C LYS A 416 12.91 8.23 -18.22
N THR A 417 11.94 8.77 -18.95
CA THR A 417 11.21 9.96 -18.51
C THR A 417 10.35 9.63 -17.30
N VAL A 418 10.48 10.43 -16.25
CA VAL A 418 9.67 10.35 -15.03
C VAL A 418 8.64 11.47 -15.03
N TYR A 419 7.38 11.12 -14.82
CA TYR A 419 6.26 12.02 -14.56
C TYR A 419 5.90 11.92 -13.08
N THR A 420 5.64 13.03 -12.41
CA THR A 420 5.31 13.02 -10.97
C THR A 420 3.89 13.46 -10.70
N GLY A 421 3.32 12.96 -9.60
CA GLY A 421 1.98 13.30 -9.15
C GLY A 421 0.87 12.45 -9.82
N PRO A 422 -0.31 12.47 -9.21
CA PRO A 422 -0.68 13.26 -8.03
C PRO A 422 -0.08 12.74 -6.71
N ILE A 423 0.11 13.65 -5.75
CA ILE A 423 0.51 13.27 -4.37
C ILE A 423 -0.62 12.47 -3.73
N GLU A 424 -1.87 12.88 -3.97
CA GLU A 424 -3.08 12.29 -3.41
C GLU A 424 -3.67 11.18 -4.30
N ALA A 425 -2.81 10.36 -4.91
CA ALA A 425 -3.23 9.32 -5.86
C ALA A 425 -4.22 8.31 -5.25
N THR A 426 -3.99 7.87 -4.00
CA THR A 426 -4.87 6.94 -3.28
C THR A 426 -6.27 7.51 -3.13
N VAL A 427 -6.38 8.72 -2.59
CA VAL A 427 -7.66 9.42 -2.44
C VAL A 427 -8.36 9.60 -3.77
N LEU A 428 -7.63 10.03 -4.81
CA LEU A 428 -8.19 10.23 -6.16
C LEU A 428 -8.70 8.92 -6.74
N GLY A 429 -7.98 7.82 -6.57
CA GLY A 429 -8.41 6.49 -7.02
C GLY A 429 -9.66 6.00 -6.31
N SER A 430 -9.74 6.18 -4.99
CA SER A 430 -10.93 5.91 -4.20
C SER A 430 -12.13 6.74 -4.69
N ILE A 431 -11.94 8.04 -4.92
CA ILE A 431 -12.99 8.95 -5.39
C ILE A 431 -13.47 8.59 -6.79
N ILE A 432 -12.59 8.35 -7.77
CA ILE A 432 -13.03 7.98 -9.13
C ILE A 432 -13.75 6.64 -9.15
N THR A 433 -13.36 5.69 -8.28
CA THR A 433 -14.05 4.40 -8.16
C THR A 433 -15.49 4.58 -7.63
N GLN A 434 -15.69 5.49 -6.67
CA GLN A 434 -17.02 5.86 -6.18
C GLN A 434 -17.83 6.61 -7.24
N MET A 435 -17.23 7.53 -7.99
CA MET A 435 -17.86 8.23 -9.12
C MET A 435 -18.29 7.25 -10.23
N GLN A 436 -17.48 6.21 -10.50
CA GLN A 436 -17.88 5.15 -11.42
C GLN A 436 -19.08 4.35 -10.89
N ALA A 437 -19.10 4.00 -9.60
CA ALA A 437 -20.22 3.32 -8.98
C ALA A 437 -21.51 4.15 -9.05
N ALA A 438 -21.39 5.48 -8.98
CA ALA A 438 -22.53 6.42 -9.11
C ALA A 438 -22.91 6.73 -10.56
N GLY A 439 -22.16 6.23 -11.55
CA GLY A 439 -22.38 6.54 -12.97
C GLY A 439 -21.96 7.96 -13.42
N GLU A 440 -21.24 8.70 -12.57
CA GLU A 440 -20.73 10.05 -12.89
C GLU A 440 -19.46 10.01 -13.77
N VAL A 441 -18.69 8.93 -13.68
CA VAL A 441 -17.52 8.64 -14.52
C VAL A 441 -17.70 7.26 -15.18
N ALA A 442 -17.57 7.19 -16.48
CA ALA A 442 -17.93 5.99 -17.24
C ALA A 442 -16.85 4.88 -17.19
N SER A 443 -15.57 5.24 -17.09
CA SER A 443 -14.45 4.29 -17.09
C SER A 443 -13.26 4.79 -16.27
N LEU A 444 -12.34 3.90 -15.95
CA LEU A 444 -11.08 4.24 -15.27
C LEU A 444 -10.24 5.22 -16.11
N GLU A 445 -10.20 5.04 -17.43
CA GLU A 445 -9.46 5.89 -18.35
C GLU A 445 -9.99 7.34 -18.34
N ILE A 446 -11.32 7.51 -18.32
CA ILE A 446 -11.94 8.83 -18.17
C ILE A 446 -11.61 9.42 -16.79
N GLY A 447 -11.66 8.62 -15.73
CA GLY A 447 -11.25 9.03 -14.38
C GLY A 447 -9.81 9.53 -14.36
N ARG A 448 -8.89 8.78 -14.95
CA ARG A 448 -7.47 9.16 -15.08
C ARG A 448 -7.25 10.44 -15.88
N SER A 449 -8.05 10.64 -16.93
CA SER A 449 -8.00 11.87 -17.72
C SER A 449 -8.44 13.08 -16.89
N LEU A 450 -9.50 12.95 -16.09
CA LEU A 450 -9.95 13.98 -15.14
C LEU A 450 -8.88 14.27 -14.07
N ILE A 451 -8.23 13.25 -13.52
CA ILE A 451 -7.13 13.41 -12.57
C ILE A 451 -5.99 14.18 -13.21
N LYS A 452 -5.59 13.81 -14.43
CA LYS A 452 -4.54 14.51 -15.17
C LYS A 452 -4.87 15.97 -15.41
N ALA A 453 -6.13 16.30 -15.70
CA ALA A 453 -6.60 17.67 -15.87
C ALA A 453 -6.67 18.47 -14.56
N SER A 454 -6.78 17.76 -13.42
CA SER A 454 -6.97 18.34 -12.08
C SER A 454 -5.67 18.55 -11.31
N THR A 455 -4.57 17.90 -11.74
CA THR A 455 -3.31 17.85 -10.99
C THR A 455 -2.14 18.31 -11.82
N ALA A 456 -1.21 19.06 -11.20
CA ALA A 456 0.04 19.43 -11.86
C ALA A 456 1.00 18.22 -11.90
N GLN A 457 1.66 18.03 -13.04
CA GLN A 457 2.73 17.05 -13.19
C GLN A 457 4.04 17.76 -13.48
N GLU A 458 5.11 17.36 -12.78
CA GLU A 458 6.49 17.73 -13.18
C GLU A 458 7.08 16.58 -14.03
N VAL A 459 8.02 16.93 -14.90
CA VAL A 459 8.65 15.98 -15.82
C VAL A 459 10.15 16.02 -15.66
N TYR A 460 10.75 14.86 -15.42
CA TYR A 460 12.19 14.68 -15.27
C TYR A 460 12.71 13.80 -16.40
N LYS A 461 13.67 14.30 -17.15
CA LYS A 461 14.36 13.56 -18.23
C LYS A 461 15.73 13.11 -17.74
N PRO A 462 16.26 11.97 -18.22
CA PRO A 462 17.65 11.56 -17.98
C PRO A 462 18.62 12.66 -18.41
N GLN A 463 19.65 12.88 -17.59
CA GLN A 463 20.72 13.87 -17.80
C GLN A 463 22.06 13.19 -18.01
#